data_2d4d0970cb1c6c790cb0b976414d5282
#
_entry.id   2d4d0970cb1c6c790cb0b976414d5282
#
_cell.length_a   1.000
_cell.length_b   1.000
_cell.length_c   1.000
_cell.angle_alpha   90.00
_cell.angle_beta   90.00
_cell.angle_gamma   90.00
#
_symmetry.space_group_name_H-M   'P 1'
#
loop_
_entity.id
_entity.type
_entity.pdbx_description
1 polymer ?
#
loop_
_entity_poly.entity_id
_entity_poly.type
_entity_poly.pdbx_seq_one_letter_code
_entity_poly.pdbx_strand_id
1 'polypeptide(L)'
;MTTIEPGIYRIISKRNDKAITIPENNPGTISGSAPKPQNQKWVIRRSGNYYQFEDCLYGKFIAPDNTSYGTRVNLECYPADWEILPSGANEYLIKFVGHDLVLDLHANDEVHCWSVNAVPQRLWSFERLSGLTGNIPENGSSPIISMKNNLIAHLTEQLKQKDDQLAARDRAIQEQMVAIEQGAKELARMREELNIANARLAERKYCNEIASNALSSNSTQNEVALLRERLDRLESLMDKRPNT
;
A
#
# COMPACT_ATOMS: atom_id res chain seq x y z
N MET A 1 -27.40 -6.65 -40.76
CA MET A 1 -26.84 -6.05 -39.54
C MET A 1 -25.51 -5.41 -39.90
N THR A 2 -25.39 -4.10 -39.75
CA THR A 2 -24.12 -3.41 -40.01
C THR A 2 -23.21 -3.68 -38.83
N THR A 3 -22.24 -4.54 -39.02
CA THR A 3 -21.22 -4.87 -37.96
C THR A 3 -20.06 -3.91 -38.12
N ILE A 4 -19.61 -3.33 -37.03
CA ILE A 4 -18.34 -2.57 -36.97
C ILE A 4 -17.18 -3.56 -37.04
N GLU A 5 -16.37 -3.43 -38.10
CA GLU A 5 -15.18 -4.28 -38.23
C GLU A 5 -14.13 -3.88 -37.19
N PRO A 6 -13.39 -4.85 -36.62
CA PRO A 6 -12.25 -4.52 -35.74
C PRO A 6 -11.27 -3.55 -36.39
N GLY A 7 -10.78 -2.59 -35.62
CA GLY A 7 -9.91 -1.54 -36.16
C GLY A 7 -9.62 -0.43 -35.15
N ILE A 8 -8.94 0.61 -35.62
CA ILE A 8 -8.70 1.83 -34.86
C ILE A 8 -9.68 2.89 -35.33
N TYR A 9 -10.40 3.46 -34.41
CA TYR A 9 -11.49 4.39 -34.67
C TYR A 9 -11.40 5.64 -33.82
N ARG A 10 -12.02 6.70 -34.29
CA ARG A 10 -12.51 7.82 -33.52
C ARG A 10 -14.01 7.63 -33.29
N ILE A 11 -14.48 7.80 -32.08
CA ILE A 11 -15.89 7.66 -31.68
C ILE A 11 -16.44 9.07 -31.48
N ILE A 12 -17.39 9.47 -32.32
CA ILE A 12 -17.84 10.85 -32.42
C ILE A 12 -19.31 10.95 -32.06
N SER A 13 -19.65 11.86 -31.13
CA SER A 13 -21.04 12.13 -30.75
C SER A 13 -21.80 12.86 -31.86
N LYS A 14 -23.01 12.41 -32.10
CA LYS A 14 -23.93 13.06 -33.06
C LYS A 14 -24.56 14.34 -32.53
N ARG A 15 -24.37 14.66 -31.25
CA ARG A 15 -24.86 15.88 -30.64
C ARG A 15 -24.11 17.12 -31.08
N ASN A 16 -22.78 17.05 -31.16
CA ASN A 16 -21.92 18.24 -31.32
C ASN A 16 -20.58 17.94 -32.00
N ASP A 17 -20.47 16.81 -32.69
CA ASP A 17 -19.28 16.33 -33.38
C ASP A 17 -18.02 16.21 -32.50
N LYS A 18 -18.19 16.18 -31.19
CA LYS A 18 -17.08 15.92 -30.26
C LYS A 18 -16.76 14.44 -30.21
N ALA A 19 -15.46 14.14 -30.14
CA ALA A 19 -14.98 12.77 -30.05
C ALA A 19 -14.71 12.38 -28.60
N ILE A 20 -14.90 11.10 -28.25
CA ILE A 20 -14.47 10.55 -26.97
C ILE A 20 -12.95 10.71 -26.84
N THR A 21 -12.52 11.42 -25.81
CA THR A 21 -11.15 11.87 -25.59
C THR A 21 -10.69 11.52 -24.19
N ILE A 22 -9.42 11.20 -24.05
CA ILE A 22 -8.74 11.12 -22.76
C ILE A 22 -8.14 12.49 -22.46
N PRO A 23 -8.60 13.21 -21.40
CA PRO A 23 -8.04 14.50 -21.03
C PRO A 23 -6.58 14.35 -20.54
N GLU A 24 -5.70 15.23 -20.99
CA GLU A 24 -4.27 15.22 -20.61
C GLU A 24 -4.05 15.42 -19.09
N ASN A 25 -4.91 16.23 -18.48
CA ASN A 25 -4.86 16.54 -17.04
C ASN A 25 -5.50 15.47 -16.15
N ASN A 26 -6.23 14.52 -16.72
CA ASN A 26 -6.87 13.43 -15.97
C ASN A 26 -6.95 12.13 -16.80
N PRO A 27 -5.88 11.36 -16.93
CA PRO A 27 -5.82 10.18 -17.80
C PRO A 27 -6.64 8.97 -17.31
N GLY A 28 -7.36 9.09 -16.19
CA GLY A 28 -8.30 8.08 -15.70
C GLY A 28 -9.74 8.28 -16.20
N THR A 29 -10.07 9.43 -16.78
CA THR A 29 -11.43 9.77 -17.21
C THR A 29 -11.54 9.86 -18.72
N ILE A 30 -12.79 9.90 -19.22
CA ILE A 30 -13.07 10.22 -20.63
C ILE A 30 -14.03 11.40 -20.72
N SER A 31 -13.89 12.19 -21.77
CA SER A 31 -14.74 13.36 -22.04
C SER A 31 -14.95 13.55 -23.54
N GLY A 32 -15.91 14.41 -23.91
CA GLY A 32 -16.07 14.88 -25.29
C GLY A 32 -15.16 16.06 -25.56
N SER A 33 -14.39 16.02 -26.65
CA SER A 33 -13.57 17.15 -27.14
C SER A 33 -13.60 17.28 -28.65
N ALA A 34 -13.29 18.48 -29.13
CA ALA A 34 -13.11 18.67 -30.56
C ALA A 34 -12.13 17.67 -31.16
N PRO A 35 -12.32 17.19 -32.38
CA PRO A 35 -11.44 16.21 -32.99
C PRO A 35 -9.98 16.64 -32.97
N LYS A 36 -9.12 15.83 -32.32
CA LYS A 36 -7.66 16.00 -32.24
C LYS A 36 -6.96 14.70 -32.61
N PRO A 37 -5.72 14.71 -33.13
CA PRO A 37 -5.12 13.49 -33.68
C PRO A 37 -4.70 12.41 -32.65
N GLN A 38 -4.49 12.75 -31.41
CA GLN A 38 -3.74 11.85 -30.49
C GLN A 38 -4.56 11.14 -29.42
N ASN A 39 -5.40 11.82 -28.64
CA ASN A 39 -6.04 11.24 -27.46
C ASN A 39 -7.46 10.69 -27.72
N GLN A 40 -7.77 10.36 -28.99
CA GLN A 40 -9.11 9.99 -29.47
C GLN A 40 -9.09 8.71 -30.29
N LYS A 41 -8.04 7.91 -30.16
CA LYS A 41 -7.86 6.66 -30.89
C LYS A 41 -8.23 5.48 -30.04
N TRP A 42 -9.22 4.73 -30.49
CA TRP A 42 -9.78 3.58 -29.80
C TRP A 42 -9.63 2.34 -30.66
N VAL A 43 -8.99 1.32 -30.11
CA VAL A 43 -8.97 -0.02 -30.70
C VAL A 43 -10.32 -0.66 -30.39
N ILE A 44 -11.12 -0.91 -31.41
CA ILE A 44 -12.35 -1.67 -31.31
C ILE A 44 -12.02 -3.13 -31.58
N ARG A 45 -12.23 -3.98 -30.59
CA ARG A 45 -12.04 -5.44 -30.68
C ARG A 45 -13.35 -6.17 -30.54
N ARG A 46 -13.47 -7.35 -31.17
CA ARG A 46 -14.56 -8.27 -30.91
C ARG A 46 -14.26 -9.15 -29.71
N SER A 47 -15.27 -9.32 -28.86
CA SER A 47 -15.32 -10.24 -27.74
C SER A 47 -16.60 -11.09 -27.90
N GLY A 48 -16.50 -12.17 -28.68
CA GLY A 48 -17.67 -12.94 -29.09
C GLY A 48 -18.66 -12.13 -29.95
N ASN A 49 -19.87 -11.93 -29.46
CA ASN A 49 -20.89 -11.10 -30.09
C ASN A 49 -20.83 -9.61 -29.71
N TYR A 50 -19.92 -9.22 -28.82
CA TYR A 50 -19.80 -7.90 -28.25
C TYR A 50 -18.53 -7.19 -28.72
N TYR A 51 -18.35 -5.95 -28.26
CA TYR A 51 -17.21 -5.11 -28.57
C TYR A 51 -16.55 -4.59 -27.32
N GLN A 52 -15.24 -4.43 -27.35
CA GLN A 52 -14.43 -3.79 -26.32
C GLN A 52 -13.72 -2.60 -26.92
N PHE A 53 -13.66 -1.51 -26.18
CA PHE A 53 -13.01 -0.27 -26.60
C PHE A 53 -11.76 -0.04 -25.74
N GLU A 54 -10.60 -0.32 -26.31
CA GLU A 54 -9.29 -0.09 -25.68
C GLU A 54 -8.67 1.20 -26.22
N ASP A 55 -8.20 2.07 -25.35
CA ASP A 55 -7.48 3.23 -25.81
C ASP A 55 -6.08 2.87 -26.34
N CYS A 56 -5.62 3.60 -27.37
CA CYS A 56 -4.33 3.33 -28.00
C CYS A 56 -3.13 3.84 -27.18
N LEU A 57 -3.32 4.69 -26.18
CA LEU A 57 -2.24 5.34 -25.45
C LEU A 57 -1.85 4.56 -24.20
N TYR A 58 -2.82 4.19 -23.38
CA TYR A 58 -2.60 3.54 -22.08
C TYR A 58 -2.98 2.06 -22.07
N GLY A 59 -3.70 1.56 -23.08
CA GLY A 59 -4.19 0.19 -23.16
C GLY A 59 -5.29 -0.12 -22.15
N LYS A 60 -6.03 0.91 -21.71
CA LYS A 60 -7.17 0.80 -20.80
C LYS A 60 -8.49 0.74 -21.56
N PHE A 61 -9.54 0.29 -20.92
CA PHE A 61 -10.84 0.06 -21.53
C PHE A 61 -11.88 1.07 -21.05
N ILE A 62 -12.79 1.45 -21.92
CA ILE A 62 -13.98 2.21 -21.56
C ILE A 62 -14.89 1.31 -20.72
N ALA A 63 -15.18 1.70 -19.49
CA ALA A 63 -16.08 0.98 -18.59
C ALA A 63 -16.86 1.94 -17.69
N PRO A 64 -18.12 1.62 -17.34
CA PRO A 64 -18.90 2.39 -16.38
C PRO A 64 -18.44 2.07 -14.95
N ASP A 65 -18.48 3.05 -14.04
CA ASP A 65 -18.15 2.86 -12.62
C ASP A 65 -19.10 1.88 -11.92
N ASN A 66 -20.37 1.89 -12.33
CA ASN A 66 -21.42 1.02 -11.80
C ASN A 66 -22.57 0.88 -12.80
N THR A 67 -23.65 0.24 -12.42
CA THR A 67 -24.80 -0.06 -13.30
C THR A 67 -26.01 0.87 -13.08
N SER A 68 -25.81 2.03 -12.46
CA SER A 68 -26.88 3.01 -12.23
C SER A 68 -27.01 4.01 -13.39
N TYR A 69 -28.20 4.56 -13.59
CA TYR A 69 -28.40 5.65 -14.53
C TYR A 69 -27.57 6.90 -14.12
N GLY A 70 -26.94 7.53 -15.07
CA GLY A 70 -26.06 8.67 -14.83
C GLY A 70 -24.69 8.29 -14.30
N THR A 71 -24.34 7.01 -14.24
CA THR A 71 -23.00 6.57 -13.84
C THR A 71 -21.96 7.13 -14.79
N ARG A 72 -20.84 7.55 -14.24
CA ARG A 72 -19.68 8.02 -15.01
C ARG A 72 -19.02 6.85 -15.73
N VAL A 73 -18.45 7.13 -16.87
CA VAL A 73 -17.66 6.17 -17.66
C VAL A 73 -16.20 6.62 -17.62
N ASN A 74 -15.33 5.71 -17.22
CA ASN A 74 -13.91 5.96 -17.02
C ASN A 74 -13.04 4.97 -17.80
N LEU A 75 -11.73 5.09 -17.62
CA LEU A 75 -10.74 4.14 -18.15
C LEU A 75 -10.35 3.14 -17.07
N GLU A 76 -10.63 1.87 -17.34
CA GLU A 76 -10.37 0.77 -16.43
C GLU A 76 -9.32 -0.21 -16.97
N CYS A 77 -8.65 -0.93 -16.09
CA CYS A 77 -7.66 -1.94 -16.46
C CYS A 77 -8.29 -3.24 -16.94
N TYR A 78 -9.58 -3.42 -16.75
CA TYR A 78 -10.35 -4.59 -17.18
C TYR A 78 -11.30 -4.22 -18.33
N PRO A 79 -11.51 -5.12 -19.31
CA PRO A 79 -12.42 -4.88 -20.42
C PRO A 79 -13.88 -4.89 -19.97
N ALA A 80 -14.68 -4.02 -20.53
CA ALA A 80 -16.14 -4.06 -20.48
C ALA A 80 -16.69 -4.37 -21.87
N ASP A 81 -17.72 -5.22 -21.92
CA ASP A 81 -18.36 -5.64 -23.15
C ASP A 81 -19.53 -4.71 -23.52
N TRP A 82 -19.60 -4.33 -24.80
CA TRP A 82 -20.57 -3.40 -25.33
C TRP A 82 -21.27 -3.96 -26.55
N GLU A 83 -22.55 -3.68 -26.68
CA GLU A 83 -23.32 -3.88 -27.91
C GLU A 83 -23.30 -2.60 -28.74
N ILE A 84 -23.08 -2.71 -30.04
CA ILE A 84 -23.20 -1.59 -30.99
C ILE A 84 -24.50 -1.78 -31.77
N LEU A 85 -25.51 -0.98 -31.43
CA LEU A 85 -26.85 -1.07 -31.97
C LEU A 85 -27.07 0.01 -33.04
N PRO A 86 -27.32 -0.33 -34.32
CA PRO A 86 -27.60 0.67 -35.37
C PRO A 86 -28.91 1.41 -35.06
N SER A 87 -28.89 2.73 -35.18
CA SER A 87 -30.04 3.61 -34.96
C SER A 87 -30.40 4.47 -36.20
N GLY A 88 -29.50 4.57 -37.16
CA GLY A 88 -29.65 5.33 -38.38
C GLY A 88 -28.51 5.13 -39.37
N ALA A 89 -28.41 5.98 -40.39
CA ALA A 89 -27.29 5.95 -41.31
C ALA A 89 -26.02 6.45 -40.62
N ASN A 90 -25.09 5.53 -40.33
CA ASN A 90 -23.85 5.79 -39.58
C ASN A 90 -24.10 6.36 -38.18
N GLU A 91 -25.18 5.92 -37.52
CA GLU A 91 -25.57 6.28 -36.18
C GLU A 91 -25.78 5.02 -35.31
N TYR A 92 -25.20 5.00 -34.13
CA TYR A 92 -25.19 3.84 -33.27
C TYR A 92 -25.43 4.22 -31.83
N LEU A 93 -26.15 3.37 -31.09
CA LEU A 93 -26.13 3.33 -29.64
C LEU A 93 -25.03 2.36 -29.21
N ILE A 94 -24.23 2.76 -28.23
CA ILE A 94 -23.23 1.90 -27.60
C ILE A 94 -23.78 1.48 -26.24
N LYS A 95 -24.31 0.25 -26.17
CA LYS A 95 -25.05 -0.27 -25.01
C LYS A 95 -24.16 -1.16 -24.15
N PHE A 96 -24.20 -0.98 -22.86
CA PHE A 96 -23.50 -1.84 -21.92
C PHE A 96 -24.22 -3.20 -21.81
N VAL A 97 -23.45 -4.28 -21.97
CA VAL A 97 -24.01 -5.64 -22.05
C VAL A 97 -24.68 -6.03 -20.74
N GLY A 98 -25.90 -6.61 -20.85
CA GLY A 98 -26.67 -7.04 -19.68
C GLY A 98 -27.42 -5.92 -18.96
N HIS A 99 -27.31 -4.67 -19.42
CA HIS A 99 -27.94 -3.52 -18.78
C HIS A 99 -28.66 -2.62 -19.80
N ASP A 100 -29.68 -1.87 -19.34
CA ASP A 100 -30.37 -0.87 -20.16
C ASP A 100 -29.65 0.49 -20.10
N LEU A 101 -28.33 0.46 -20.30
CA LEU A 101 -27.45 1.60 -20.25
C LEU A 101 -26.73 1.81 -21.57
N VAL A 102 -26.74 3.03 -22.10
CA VAL A 102 -25.99 3.43 -23.29
C VAL A 102 -25.05 4.60 -22.98
N LEU A 103 -23.96 4.71 -23.71
CA LEU A 103 -23.08 5.86 -23.62
C LEU A 103 -23.80 7.16 -23.98
N ASP A 104 -23.66 8.15 -23.14
CA ASP A 104 -24.25 9.49 -23.26
C ASP A 104 -23.17 10.56 -23.14
N LEU A 105 -23.12 11.51 -24.06
CA LEU A 105 -22.28 12.70 -23.93
C LEU A 105 -23.09 13.79 -23.22
N HIS A 106 -22.86 13.93 -21.93
CA HIS A 106 -23.56 14.92 -21.11
C HIS A 106 -23.26 16.37 -21.51
N ALA A 107 -24.06 17.33 -21.02
CA ALA A 107 -23.95 18.73 -21.40
C ALA A 107 -22.61 19.39 -20.99
N ASN A 108 -21.96 18.87 -19.96
CA ASN A 108 -20.64 19.30 -19.49
C ASN A 108 -19.47 18.57 -20.17
N ASP A 109 -19.75 17.86 -21.28
CA ASP A 109 -18.79 17.04 -22.02
C ASP A 109 -18.26 15.80 -21.29
N GLU A 110 -18.81 15.44 -20.14
CA GLU A 110 -18.50 14.17 -19.49
C GLU A 110 -19.25 13.02 -20.17
N VAL A 111 -18.63 11.85 -20.20
CA VAL A 111 -19.28 10.63 -20.73
C VAL A 111 -19.89 9.84 -19.58
N HIS A 112 -21.17 9.57 -19.71
CA HIS A 112 -21.97 8.85 -18.72
C HIS A 112 -22.72 7.67 -19.36
N CYS A 113 -23.36 6.83 -18.56
CA CYS A 113 -24.31 5.86 -19.04
C CYS A 113 -25.73 6.26 -18.63
N TRP A 114 -26.65 6.27 -19.59
CA TRP A 114 -28.06 6.57 -19.37
C TRP A 114 -28.98 5.51 -20.00
N SER A 115 -30.27 5.61 -19.68
CA SER A 115 -31.30 4.71 -20.23
C SER A 115 -31.27 4.68 -21.77
N VAL A 116 -31.58 3.52 -22.33
CA VAL A 116 -31.61 3.30 -23.78
C VAL A 116 -32.70 4.15 -24.45
N ASN A 117 -32.31 5.19 -25.20
CA ASN A 117 -33.15 5.89 -26.14
C ASN A 117 -32.27 6.60 -27.18
N ALA A 118 -32.84 6.81 -28.39
CA ALA A 118 -32.13 7.39 -29.52
C ALA A 118 -32.24 8.93 -29.51
N VAL A 119 -31.55 9.57 -28.58
CA VAL A 119 -31.40 11.05 -28.56
C VAL A 119 -29.98 11.43 -29.01
N PRO A 120 -29.76 12.63 -29.58
CA PRO A 120 -28.48 12.98 -30.20
C PRO A 120 -27.24 12.78 -29.33
N GLN A 121 -27.34 13.02 -28.02
CA GLN A 121 -26.23 12.86 -27.07
C GLN A 121 -25.86 11.39 -26.80
N ARG A 122 -26.70 10.42 -27.21
CA ARG A 122 -26.49 8.96 -27.07
C ARG A 122 -26.19 8.28 -28.39
N LEU A 123 -26.23 9.06 -29.48
CA LEU A 123 -25.89 8.58 -30.81
C LEU A 123 -24.43 8.87 -31.13
N TRP A 124 -23.78 7.86 -31.65
CA TRP A 124 -22.36 7.88 -31.97
C TRP A 124 -22.11 7.46 -33.40
N SER A 125 -21.08 8.00 -34.00
CA SER A 125 -20.53 7.52 -35.28
C SER A 125 -19.10 7.06 -35.09
N PHE A 126 -18.68 6.17 -35.98
CA PHE A 126 -17.34 5.60 -35.98
C PHE A 126 -16.57 6.04 -37.20
N GLU A 127 -15.58 6.90 -37.03
CA GLU A 127 -14.62 7.26 -38.08
C GLU A 127 -13.46 6.28 -38.03
N ARG A 128 -13.31 5.45 -39.07
CA ARG A 128 -12.23 4.48 -39.15
C ARG A 128 -10.92 5.18 -39.51
N LEU A 129 -9.89 5.05 -38.63
CA LEU A 129 -8.58 5.65 -38.83
C LEU A 129 -7.60 4.66 -39.46
N SER A 130 -7.66 3.37 -39.06
CA SER A 130 -6.89 2.30 -39.67
C SER A 130 -7.54 0.95 -39.40
N GLY A 131 -7.28 -0.03 -40.29
CA GLY A 131 -7.68 -1.42 -40.04
C GLY A 131 -6.70 -2.13 -39.13
N LEU A 132 -7.24 -3.01 -38.26
CA LEU A 132 -6.45 -4.12 -37.69
C LEU A 132 -6.39 -5.22 -38.76
N THR A 133 -5.83 -4.93 -39.93
CA THR A 133 -5.60 -5.97 -40.92
C THR A 133 -4.41 -6.81 -40.45
N GLY A 134 -4.63 -8.11 -40.31
CA GLY A 134 -3.63 -9.09 -39.90
C GLY A 134 -2.44 -9.30 -40.87
N ASN A 135 -2.17 -8.36 -41.74
CA ASN A 135 -0.92 -8.20 -42.42
C ASN A 135 -0.08 -7.18 -41.66
N ILE A 136 0.51 -7.62 -40.56
CA ILE A 136 1.74 -7.00 -40.07
C ILE A 136 2.74 -7.20 -41.22
N PRO A 137 3.23 -6.11 -41.86
CA PRO A 137 4.36 -6.27 -42.76
C PRO A 137 5.50 -6.88 -41.93
N GLU A 138 6.02 -7.99 -42.37
CA GLU A 138 7.09 -8.75 -41.67
C GLU A 138 8.36 -7.91 -41.37
N ASN A 139 8.41 -6.65 -41.80
CA ASN A 139 9.58 -5.77 -41.62
C ASN A 139 9.24 -4.32 -41.18
N GLY A 140 8.10 -4.08 -40.53
CA GLY A 140 7.78 -2.77 -40.00
C GLY A 140 7.04 -2.88 -38.67
N SER A 141 7.73 -2.84 -37.54
CA SER A 141 7.10 -2.67 -36.24
C SER A 141 6.23 -1.43 -36.29
N SER A 142 4.90 -1.62 -36.13
CA SER A 142 3.98 -0.50 -35.97
C SER A 142 4.54 0.43 -34.87
N PRO A 143 4.58 1.74 -35.07
CA PRO A 143 5.07 2.68 -34.05
C PRO A 143 4.44 2.43 -32.67
N ILE A 144 3.18 1.98 -32.63
CA ILE A 144 2.46 1.64 -31.40
C ILE A 144 3.04 0.37 -30.73
N ILE A 145 3.36 -0.66 -31.53
CA ILE A 145 3.97 -1.89 -30.98
C ILE A 145 5.38 -1.57 -30.47
N SER A 146 6.13 -0.75 -31.19
CA SER A 146 7.45 -0.29 -30.76
C SER A 146 7.36 0.52 -29.45
N MET A 147 6.40 1.45 -29.34
CA MET A 147 6.16 2.22 -28.10
C MET A 147 5.72 1.31 -26.94
N LYS A 148 4.80 0.37 -27.17
CA LYS A 148 4.38 -0.60 -26.14
C LYS A 148 5.57 -1.47 -25.70
N ASN A 149 6.38 -1.96 -26.61
CA ASN A 149 7.56 -2.76 -26.30
C ASN A 149 8.61 -1.96 -25.52
N ASN A 150 8.84 -0.71 -25.88
CA ASN A 150 9.74 0.19 -25.14
C ASN A 150 9.21 0.48 -23.73
N LEU A 151 7.90 0.69 -23.57
CA LEU A 151 7.29 0.89 -22.28
C LEU A 151 7.36 -0.39 -21.41
N ILE A 152 7.08 -1.55 -21.99
CA ILE A 152 7.24 -2.85 -21.31
C ILE A 152 8.68 -3.04 -20.86
N ALA A 153 9.66 -2.81 -21.73
CA ALA A 153 11.08 -2.91 -21.39
C ALA A 153 11.45 -1.95 -20.24
N HIS A 154 10.98 -0.71 -20.30
CA HIS A 154 11.22 0.28 -19.24
C HIS A 154 10.60 -0.13 -17.89
N LEU A 155 9.34 -0.57 -17.89
CA LEU A 155 8.66 -1.03 -16.70
C LEU A 155 9.29 -2.30 -16.11
N THR A 156 9.76 -3.21 -16.97
CA THR A 156 10.47 -4.43 -16.55
C THR A 156 11.77 -4.06 -15.86
N GLU A 157 12.53 -3.10 -16.40
CA GLU A 157 13.76 -2.62 -15.77
C GLU A 157 13.49 -1.92 -14.43
N GLN A 158 12.41 -1.11 -14.34
CA GLN A 158 12.00 -0.51 -13.07
C GLN A 158 11.61 -1.55 -12.02
N LEU A 159 10.89 -2.60 -12.40
CA LEU A 159 10.54 -3.71 -11.51
C LEU A 159 11.80 -4.39 -10.99
N LYS A 160 12.74 -4.73 -11.88
CA LYS A 160 14.02 -5.33 -11.50
C LYS A 160 14.79 -4.46 -10.49
N GLN A 161 14.88 -3.15 -10.73
CA GLN A 161 15.52 -2.22 -9.79
C GLN A 161 14.82 -2.20 -8.43
N LYS A 162 13.49 -2.30 -8.39
CA LYS A 162 12.73 -2.38 -7.14
C LYS A 162 12.97 -3.69 -6.40
N ASP A 163 13.03 -4.79 -7.11
CA ASP A 163 13.35 -6.11 -6.55
C ASP A 163 14.76 -6.14 -5.96
N ASP A 164 15.74 -5.56 -6.64
CA ASP A 164 17.11 -5.42 -6.15
C ASP A 164 17.16 -4.54 -4.86
N GLN A 165 16.38 -3.46 -4.83
CA GLN A 165 16.26 -2.60 -3.64
C GLN A 165 15.60 -3.33 -2.46
N LEU A 166 14.56 -4.13 -2.72
CA LEU A 166 13.92 -4.97 -1.69
C LEU A 166 14.90 -6.01 -1.14
N ALA A 167 15.60 -6.72 -2.01
CA ALA A 167 16.60 -7.71 -1.60
C ALA A 167 17.75 -7.09 -0.77
N ALA A 168 18.15 -5.85 -1.07
CA ALA A 168 19.15 -5.13 -0.28
C ALA A 168 18.60 -4.74 1.10
N ARG A 169 17.33 -4.29 1.17
CA ARG A 169 16.66 -3.97 2.44
C ARG A 169 16.48 -5.21 3.32
N ASP A 170 16.08 -6.32 2.74
CA ASP A 170 15.90 -7.57 3.46
C ASP A 170 17.22 -8.05 4.09
N ARG A 171 18.34 -7.94 3.35
CA ARG A 171 19.68 -8.23 3.91
C ARG A 171 20.02 -7.32 5.08
N ALA A 172 19.79 -6.01 4.95
CA ALA A 172 20.06 -5.06 6.03
C ALA A 172 19.19 -5.33 7.28
N ILE A 173 17.92 -5.69 7.10
CA ILE A 173 17.02 -6.09 8.20
C ILE A 173 17.56 -7.34 8.88
N GLN A 174 18.00 -8.34 8.13
CA GLN A 174 18.56 -9.57 8.67
C GLN A 174 19.84 -9.33 9.48
N GLU A 175 20.71 -8.45 9.01
CA GLU A 175 21.91 -8.03 9.74
C GLU A 175 21.55 -7.33 11.06
N GLN A 176 20.56 -6.44 11.04
CA GLN A 176 20.06 -5.78 12.24
C GLN A 176 19.44 -6.76 13.23
N MET A 177 18.68 -7.75 12.77
CA MET A 177 18.10 -8.78 13.62
C MET A 177 19.18 -9.59 14.36
N VAL A 178 20.25 -9.97 13.65
CA VAL A 178 21.41 -10.67 14.25
C VAL A 178 22.08 -9.80 15.31
N ALA A 179 22.30 -8.52 15.03
CA ALA A 179 22.91 -7.58 15.99
C ALA A 179 22.03 -7.40 17.25
N ILE A 180 20.70 -7.29 17.08
CA ILE A 180 19.75 -7.21 18.20
C ILE A 180 19.78 -8.48 19.05
N GLU A 181 19.83 -9.66 18.41
CA GLU A 181 19.90 -10.93 19.14
C GLU A 181 21.21 -11.05 19.95
N GLN A 182 22.33 -10.62 19.37
CA GLN A 182 23.62 -10.58 20.09
C GLN A 182 23.58 -9.61 21.26
N GLY A 183 23.04 -8.40 21.06
CA GLY A 183 22.86 -7.41 22.12
C GLY A 183 21.95 -7.91 23.26
N ALA A 184 20.89 -8.64 22.91
CA ALA A 184 20.00 -9.26 23.92
C ALA A 184 20.72 -10.34 24.76
N LYS A 185 21.57 -11.15 24.15
CA LYS A 185 22.39 -12.15 24.86
C LYS A 185 23.39 -11.49 25.81
N GLU A 186 24.03 -10.42 25.39
CA GLU A 186 24.98 -9.68 26.23
C GLU A 186 24.28 -8.97 27.38
N LEU A 187 23.12 -8.41 27.17
CA LEU A 187 22.26 -7.81 28.20
C LEU A 187 21.83 -8.88 29.26
N ALA A 188 21.45 -10.06 28.82
CA ALA A 188 21.12 -11.15 29.72
C ALA A 188 22.31 -11.57 30.60
N ARG A 189 23.51 -11.65 29.98
CA ARG A 189 24.75 -11.95 30.74
C ARG A 189 25.08 -10.87 31.78
N MET A 190 25.03 -9.59 31.39
CA MET A 190 25.30 -8.48 32.31
C MET A 190 24.28 -8.46 33.47
N ARG A 191 23.02 -8.82 33.23
CA ARG A 191 21.97 -8.91 34.25
C ARG A 191 22.28 -10.00 35.26
N GLU A 192 22.76 -11.15 34.80
CA GLU A 192 23.19 -12.24 35.67
C GLU A 192 24.41 -11.86 36.52
N GLU A 193 25.40 -11.23 35.91
CA GLU A 193 26.58 -10.72 36.65
C GLU A 193 26.19 -9.69 37.72
N LEU A 194 25.23 -8.81 37.41
CA LEU A 194 24.69 -7.84 38.36
C LEU A 194 23.96 -8.55 39.55
N ASN A 195 23.18 -9.58 39.28
CA ASN A 195 22.49 -10.35 40.31
C ASN A 195 23.49 -11.02 41.24
N ILE A 196 24.56 -11.63 40.72
CA ILE A 196 25.63 -12.24 41.49
C ILE A 196 26.34 -11.18 42.37
N ALA A 197 26.64 -10.01 41.79
CA ALA A 197 27.29 -8.93 42.53
C ALA A 197 26.41 -8.41 43.68
N ASN A 198 25.11 -8.25 43.43
CA ASN A 198 24.14 -7.85 44.48
C ASN A 198 24.01 -8.88 45.58
N ALA A 199 23.98 -10.17 45.24
CA ALA A 199 23.97 -11.26 46.26
C ALA A 199 25.23 -11.21 47.17
N ARG A 200 26.43 -11.05 46.55
CA ARG A 200 27.68 -10.90 47.34
C ARG A 200 27.68 -9.64 48.19
N LEU A 201 27.09 -8.55 47.73
CA LEU A 201 26.96 -7.33 48.52
C LEU A 201 26.02 -7.54 49.73
N ALA A 202 24.92 -8.24 49.54
CA ALA A 202 23.99 -8.60 50.63
C ALA A 202 24.66 -9.50 51.69
N GLU A 203 25.41 -10.50 51.26
CA GLU A 203 26.19 -11.35 52.17
C GLU A 203 27.21 -10.53 53.00
N ARG A 204 27.96 -9.64 52.36
CA ARG A 204 28.90 -8.75 53.06
C ARG A 204 28.21 -7.84 54.07
N LYS A 205 27.05 -7.26 53.72
CA LYS A 205 26.27 -6.46 54.69
C LYS A 205 25.82 -7.28 55.87
N TYR A 206 25.31 -8.48 55.66
CA TYR A 206 24.88 -9.40 56.71
C TYR A 206 26.05 -9.78 57.63
N CYS A 207 27.22 -10.14 57.06
CA CYS A 207 28.40 -10.45 57.84
C CYS A 207 28.89 -9.25 58.67
N ASN A 208 28.87 -8.03 58.11
CA ASN A 208 29.26 -6.83 58.85
C ASN A 208 28.26 -6.49 59.97
N GLU A 209 26.98 -6.74 59.78
CA GLU A 209 25.94 -6.54 60.80
C GLU A 209 26.10 -7.53 61.95
N ILE A 210 26.38 -8.80 61.67
CA ILE A 210 26.71 -9.80 62.71
C ILE A 210 27.99 -9.39 63.46
N ALA A 211 29.04 -8.99 62.79
CA ALA A 211 30.29 -8.57 63.44
C ALA A 211 30.08 -7.34 64.32
N SER A 212 29.30 -6.35 63.89
CA SER A 212 29.00 -5.17 64.71
C SER A 212 28.16 -5.51 65.94
N ASN A 213 27.18 -6.39 65.78
CA ASN A 213 26.35 -6.86 66.90
C ASN A 213 27.17 -7.69 67.90
N ALA A 214 28.09 -8.54 67.44
CA ALA A 214 29.02 -9.26 68.28
C ALA A 214 29.97 -8.35 69.10
N LEU A 215 30.50 -7.31 68.47
CA LEU A 215 31.32 -6.28 69.08
C LEU A 215 30.54 -5.47 70.15
N SER A 216 29.30 -5.09 69.82
CA SER A 216 28.40 -4.41 70.76
C SER A 216 28.03 -5.31 71.96
N SER A 217 27.77 -6.60 71.77
CA SER A 217 27.49 -7.60 72.83
C SER A 217 28.68 -7.79 73.72
N ASN A 218 29.91 -7.85 73.16
CA ASN A 218 31.11 -7.99 74.01
C ASN A 218 31.39 -6.69 74.78
N SER A 219 31.11 -5.52 74.26
CA SER A 219 31.23 -4.28 75.01
C SER A 219 30.27 -4.17 76.14
N THR A 220 28.99 -4.57 75.95
CA THR A 220 28.01 -4.61 77.07
C THR A 220 28.31 -5.69 78.15
N GLN A 221 28.84 -6.82 77.72
CA GLN A 221 29.28 -7.85 78.68
C GLN A 221 30.46 -7.38 79.58
N ASN A 222 31.41 -6.67 78.99
CA ASN A 222 32.52 -6.06 79.69
C ASN A 222 32.06 -4.96 80.66
N GLU A 223 31.09 -4.12 80.26
CA GLU A 223 30.52 -3.13 81.20
C GLU A 223 29.77 -3.79 82.37
N VAL A 224 28.99 -4.83 82.10
CA VAL A 224 28.28 -5.58 83.14
C VAL A 224 29.28 -6.23 84.08
N ALA A 225 30.38 -6.79 83.61
CA ALA A 225 31.42 -7.38 84.45
C ALA A 225 32.08 -6.30 85.33
N LEU A 226 32.38 -5.13 84.80
CA LEU A 226 32.96 -4.04 85.56
C LEU A 226 31.99 -3.47 86.59
N LEU A 227 30.70 -3.40 86.30
CA LEU A 227 29.67 -2.97 87.26
C LEU A 227 29.49 -4.01 88.36
N ARG A 228 29.57 -5.34 88.11
CA ARG A 228 29.54 -6.38 89.11
C ARG A 228 30.75 -6.27 90.09
N GLU A 229 31.94 -6.11 89.51
CA GLU A 229 33.14 -5.93 90.32
C GLU A 229 33.04 -4.67 91.19
N ARG A 230 32.45 -3.61 90.72
CA ARG A 230 32.20 -2.39 91.52
C ARG A 230 31.18 -2.65 92.67
N LEU A 231 30.11 -3.42 92.37
CA LEU A 231 29.09 -3.77 93.32
C LEU A 231 29.70 -4.61 94.43
N ASP A 232 30.48 -5.64 94.10
CA ASP A 232 31.16 -6.50 95.04
C ASP A 232 32.10 -5.75 95.99
N ARG A 233 32.79 -4.72 95.40
CA ARG A 233 33.64 -3.83 96.22
C ARG A 233 32.82 -2.96 97.19
N LEU A 234 31.68 -2.45 96.77
CA LEU A 234 30.82 -1.64 97.63
C LEU A 234 30.19 -2.49 98.75
N GLU A 235 29.75 -3.70 98.41
CA GLU A 235 29.25 -4.68 99.44
C GLU A 235 30.32 -5.03 100.48
N SER A 236 31.55 -5.29 100.02
CA SER A 236 32.70 -5.56 100.95
C SER A 236 33.05 -4.33 101.80
N LEU A 237 32.78 -3.11 101.38
CA LEU A 237 32.96 -1.92 102.18
C LEU A 237 31.82 -1.69 103.19
N MET A 238 30.63 -2.11 102.82
CA MET A 238 29.47 -2.02 103.75
C MET A 238 29.57 -3.06 104.88
N ASP A 239 30.07 -4.30 104.62
CA ASP A 239 30.25 -5.32 105.60
C ASP A 239 31.36 -5.01 106.65
N LYS A 240 32.24 -4.07 106.34
CA LYS A 240 33.31 -3.59 107.19
C LYS A 240 32.93 -2.45 108.10
N ARG A 241 31.64 -2.06 108.14
CA ARG A 241 31.20 -1.05 109.13
C ARG A 241 31.10 -1.69 110.52
N PRO A 242 31.82 -1.17 111.52
CA PRO A 242 31.70 -1.67 112.84
C PRO A 242 30.31 -1.29 113.39
N ASN A 243 29.61 -2.35 113.97
CA ASN A 243 28.41 -2.13 114.77
C ASN A 243 28.75 -1.19 115.90
N THR A 244 28.29 0.05 115.87
CA THR A 244 28.22 0.96 116.98
C THR A 244 26.81 1.07 117.52
#